data_320e8904a6285aefc0291fb4df431e4b
#
_entry.id   320e8904a6285aefc0291fb4df431e4b
#
_cell.length_a   1.000
_cell.length_b   1.000
_cell.length_c   1.000
_cell.angle_alpha   90.00
_cell.angle_beta   90.00
_cell.angle_gamma   90.00
#
_symmetry.space_group_name_H-M   'P 1'
#
loop_
_entity.id
_entity.type
_entity.pdbx_description
1 polymer ?
#
loop_
_entity_poly.entity_id
_entity_poly.type
_entity_poly.pdbx_seq_one_letter_code
_entity_poly.pdbx_strand_id
1 'polypeptide(L)'
;VRGDSTPPQADEFRYDVDARWEKLPEGITHRDVSAVGIDSQDRVYLLTRFDSNVLVYEPDGTFITAWGGDGFTNPHGLTVGPDDSVWTVDNGDHTVRKFSPDGKPLMTLGRPGQPSDTGRAKGGPFVVH
;
A
#
# COMPACT_ATOMS: atom_id res chain seq x y z
N VAL A 1 3.15 16.62 54.18
CA VAL A 1 3.65 16.97 52.82
C VAL A 1 3.05 15.98 51.85
N ARG A 2 2.06 16.43 51.10
CA ARG A 2 1.55 15.62 49.97
C ARG A 2 2.56 15.76 48.85
N GLY A 3 3.24 14.65 48.54
CA GLY A 3 4.07 14.58 47.37
C GLY A 3 3.20 14.85 46.12
N ASP A 4 3.66 15.77 45.29
CA ASP A 4 3.07 16.01 43.95
C ASP A 4 3.22 14.74 43.12
N SER A 5 2.13 13.97 43.04
CA SER A 5 2.07 12.76 42.19
C SER A 5 1.50 13.10 40.80
N THR A 6 2.06 14.14 40.18
CA THR A 6 1.80 14.36 38.77
C THR A 6 2.36 13.15 38.00
N PRO A 7 1.52 12.34 37.33
CA PRO A 7 2.05 11.25 36.52
C PRO A 7 3.02 11.83 35.50
N PRO A 8 4.09 11.12 35.17
CA PRO A 8 5.00 11.56 34.12
C PRO A 8 4.17 11.81 32.87
N GLN A 9 4.25 13.02 32.33
CA GLN A 9 3.66 13.35 31.04
C GLN A 9 4.22 12.38 30.02
N ALA A 10 3.36 11.61 29.37
CA ALA A 10 3.78 10.79 28.24
C ALA A 10 4.46 11.74 27.24
N ASP A 11 5.65 11.35 26.78
CA ASP A 11 6.35 12.09 25.73
C ASP A 11 5.36 12.26 24.57
N GLU A 12 4.99 13.49 24.28
CA GLU A 12 4.10 13.81 23.20
C GLU A 12 4.83 13.51 21.88
N PHE A 13 4.46 12.44 21.20
CA PHE A 13 4.98 12.17 19.87
C PHE A 13 4.56 13.29 18.93
N ARG A 14 5.53 14.00 18.40
CA ARG A 14 5.31 15.03 17.39
C ARG A 14 5.65 14.49 16.01
N TYR A 15 4.75 14.74 15.07
CA TYR A 15 4.94 14.38 13.67
C TYR A 15 4.92 15.66 12.86
N ASP A 16 5.95 15.85 12.05
CA ASP A 16 6.02 16.94 11.09
C ASP A 16 5.82 16.37 9.68
N VAL A 17 5.08 17.10 8.86
CA VAL A 17 4.88 16.73 7.45
C VAL A 17 6.08 17.24 6.64
N ASP A 18 6.82 16.32 6.03
CA ASP A 18 7.81 16.68 5.02
C ASP A 18 7.19 16.63 3.62
N ALA A 19 6.68 17.77 3.18
CA ALA A 19 6.04 17.90 1.86
C ALA A 19 7.03 17.76 0.68
N ARG A 20 8.33 17.66 0.94
CA ARG A 20 9.39 17.53 -0.09
C ARG A 20 10.10 16.19 -0.01
N TRP A 21 9.59 15.26 0.79
CA TRP A 21 10.18 13.94 0.92
C TRP A 21 10.20 13.20 -0.42
N GLU A 22 9.09 13.20 -1.13
CA GLU A 22 8.97 12.50 -2.40
C GLU A 22 9.71 13.25 -3.51
N LYS A 23 10.69 12.59 -4.10
CA LYS A 23 11.49 13.11 -5.22
C LYS A 23 11.06 12.43 -6.52
N LEU A 24 9.89 12.82 -7.00
CA LEU A 24 9.29 12.26 -8.21
C LEU A 24 10.04 12.73 -9.44
N PRO A 25 10.49 11.82 -10.34
CA PRO A 25 11.16 12.23 -11.57
C PRO A 25 10.20 12.88 -12.56
N GLU A 26 10.75 13.68 -13.46
CA GLU A 26 9.98 14.30 -14.53
C GLU A 26 9.25 13.25 -15.38
N GLY A 27 8.00 13.51 -15.71
CA GLY A 27 7.15 12.62 -16.52
C GLY A 27 6.44 11.53 -15.75
N ILE A 28 6.72 11.35 -14.46
CA ILE A 28 5.95 10.46 -13.57
C ILE A 28 5.05 11.30 -12.70
N THR A 29 3.78 10.99 -12.69
CA THR A 29 2.78 11.63 -11.83
C THR A 29 1.93 10.57 -11.16
N HIS A 30 1.39 10.88 -9.99
CA HIS A 30 0.42 10.03 -9.34
C HIS A 30 -0.64 10.86 -8.61
N ARG A 31 -1.73 10.20 -8.26
CA ARG A 31 -2.82 10.70 -7.43
C ARG A 31 -3.36 9.56 -6.59
N ASP A 32 -4.16 9.90 -5.60
CA ASP A 32 -4.96 8.92 -4.84
C ASP A 32 -4.11 7.77 -4.29
N VAL A 33 -3.10 8.09 -3.47
CA VAL A 33 -2.35 7.08 -2.73
C VAL A 33 -3.31 6.34 -1.80
N SER A 34 -3.53 5.05 -2.09
CA SER A 34 -4.49 4.22 -1.35
C SER A 34 -3.84 3.40 -0.25
N ALA A 35 -2.55 3.13 -0.35
CA ALA A 35 -1.82 2.38 0.66
C ALA A 35 -0.31 2.67 0.60
N VAL A 36 0.37 2.38 1.69
CA VAL A 36 1.82 2.44 1.83
C VAL A 36 2.32 1.17 2.51
N GLY A 37 3.46 0.67 2.07
CA GLY A 37 4.18 -0.45 2.69
C GLY A 37 5.67 -0.17 2.75
N ILE A 38 6.36 -0.88 3.65
CA ILE A 38 7.80 -0.75 3.85
C ILE A 38 8.42 -2.14 3.87
N ASP A 39 9.53 -2.33 3.15
CA ASP A 39 10.25 -3.60 3.13
C ASP A 39 11.38 -3.68 4.18
N SER A 40 12.10 -4.80 4.19
CA SER A 40 13.18 -5.04 5.17
C SER A 40 14.40 -4.11 5.01
N GLN A 41 14.48 -3.36 3.92
CA GLN A 41 15.50 -2.36 3.65
C GLN A 41 14.98 -0.92 3.85
N ASP A 42 13.82 -0.75 4.49
CA ASP A 42 13.12 0.51 4.69
C ASP A 42 12.72 1.22 3.38
N ARG A 43 12.70 0.52 2.24
CA ARG A 43 12.17 1.07 1.00
C ARG A 43 10.66 1.23 1.10
N VAL A 44 10.16 2.33 0.58
CA VAL A 44 8.76 2.73 0.68
C VAL A 44 8.02 2.41 -0.62
N TYR A 45 6.92 1.69 -0.51
CA TYR A 45 6.03 1.34 -1.62
C TYR A 45 4.74 2.12 -1.49
N LEU A 46 4.42 2.95 -2.46
CA LEU A 46 3.14 3.66 -2.55
C LEU A 46 2.23 2.97 -3.56
N LEU A 47 1.03 2.61 -3.14
CA LEU A 47 -0.01 2.12 -4.05
C LEU A 47 -0.89 3.30 -4.47
N THR A 48 -1.00 3.52 -5.78
CA THR A 48 -1.75 4.64 -6.34
C THR A 48 -2.81 4.15 -7.32
N ARG A 49 -3.77 5.01 -7.66
CA ARG A 49 -4.82 4.73 -8.65
C ARG A 49 -4.57 5.44 -9.98
N PHE A 50 -3.33 5.66 -10.32
CA PHE A 50 -2.94 6.37 -11.52
C PHE A 50 -1.89 5.57 -12.30
N ASP A 51 -1.52 5.96 -13.50
CA ASP A 51 -0.73 5.26 -14.54
C ASP A 51 0.18 4.11 -14.07
N SER A 52 1.14 4.40 -13.20
CA SER A 52 1.96 3.39 -12.53
C SER A 52 1.42 3.18 -11.12
N ASN A 53 0.82 2.02 -10.88
CA ASN A 53 0.10 1.80 -9.63
C ASN A 53 1.00 1.66 -8.40
N VAL A 54 2.22 1.14 -8.56
CA VAL A 54 3.17 1.02 -7.46
C VAL A 54 4.41 1.85 -7.75
N LEU A 55 4.71 2.78 -6.86
CA LEU A 55 5.90 3.61 -6.85
C LEU A 55 6.80 3.17 -5.71
N VAL A 56 8.09 3.05 -5.96
CA VAL A 56 9.07 2.56 -4.97
C VAL A 56 10.14 3.61 -4.75
N TYR A 57 10.45 3.87 -3.49
CA TYR A 57 11.39 4.89 -3.05
C TYR A 57 12.39 4.35 -2.03
N GLU A 58 13.58 4.94 -2.00
CA GLU A 58 14.49 4.84 -0.88
C GLU A 58 13.90 5.54 0.37
N PRO A 59 14.40 5.24 1.57
CA PRO A 59 13.92 5.89 2.80
C PRO A 59 13.98 7.42 2.79
N ASP A 60 14.90 8.00 2.03
CA ASP A 60 15.06 9.45 1.89
C ASP A 60 14.14 10.08 0.82
N GLY A 61 13.25 9.29 0.21
CA GLY A 61 12.33 9.74 -0.83
C GLY A 61 12.91 9.74 -2.25
N THR A 62 14.14 9.25 -2.44
CA THR A 62 14.72 9.08 -3.77
C THR A 62 13.95 8.00 -4.53
N PHE A 63 13.45 8.33 -5.71
CA PHE A 63 12.69 7.41 -6.55
C PHE A 63 13.58 6.27 -7.08
N ILE A 64 13.08 5.05 -6.97
CA ILE A 64 13.76 3.84 -7.48
C ILE A 64 13.13 3.36 -8.77
N THR A 65 11.83 3.06 -8.74
CA THR A 65 11.09 2.47 -9.87
C THR A 65 9.58 2.65 -9.72
N ALA A 66 8.87 2.39 -10.81
CA ALA A 66 7.42 2.30 -10.82
C ALA A 66 7.00 1.09 -11.67
N TRP A 67 5.91 0.43 -11.24
CA TRP A 67 5.35 -0.71 -11.95
C TRP A 67 3.85 -0.84 -11.70
N GLY A 68 3.20 -1.80 -12.35
CA GLY A 68 1.79 -2.11 -12.20
C GLY A 68 0.94 -1.81 -13.43
N GLY A 69 1.10 -0.65 -14.04
CA GLY A 69 0.47 -0.26 -15.31
C GLY A 69 -0.98 -0.75 -15.46
N ASP A 70 -1.28 -1.41 -16.57
CA ASP A 70 -2.64 -1.88 -16.90
C ASP A 70 -3.11 -3.09 -16.06
N GLY A 71 -2.32 -3.52 -15.07
CA GLY A 71 -2.61 -4.70 -14.25
C GLY A 71 -3.66 -4.51 -13.16
N PHE A 72 -4.07 -3.28 -12.86
CA PHE A 72 -4.98 -2.96 -11.77
C PHE A 72 -6.27 -2.31 -12.27
N THR A 73 -7.38 -2.59 -11.57
CA THR A 73 -8.69 -1.97 -11.85
C THR A 73 -9.01 -0.88 -10.84
N ASN A 74 -8.95 -1.18 -9.55
CA ASN A 74 -9.09 -0.22 -8.46
C ASN A 74 -8.28 -0.68 -7.25
N PRO A 75 -6.96 -0.48 -7.28
CA PRO A 75 -6.09 -0.92 -6.20
C PRO A 75 -6.43 -0.19 -4.90
N HIS A 76 -6.54 -0.95 -3.80
CA HIS A 76 -7.03 -0.42 -2.54
C HIS A 76 -6.08 -0.66 -1.36
N GLY A 77 -5.43 -1.81 -1.29
CA GLY A 77 -4.54 -2.16 -0.19
C GLY A 77 -3.21 -2.70 -0.68
N LEU A 78 -2.15 -2.43 0.09
CA LEU A 78 -0.81 -2.96 -0.11
C LEU A 78 -0.21 -3.37 1.23
N THR A 79 0.47 -4.51 1.23
CA THR A 79 1.26 -4.99 2.37
C THR A 79 2.54 -5.61 1.86
N VAL A 80 3.65 -5.36 2.52
CA VAL A 80 4.91 -6.04 2.26
C VAL A 80 5.07 -7.20 3.23
N GLY A 81 5.33 -8.38 2.71
CA GLY A 81 5.53 -9.59 3.49
C GLY A 81 6.94 -9.70 4.09
N PRO A 82 7.16 -10.64 5.01
CA PRO A 82 8.47 -10.82 5.64
C PRO A 82 9.58 -11.30 4.67
N ASP A 83 9.20 -11.76 3.49
CA ASP A 83 10.07 -12.12 2.37
C ASP A 83 10.25 -10.98 1.35
N ASP A 84 9.86 -9.75 1.72
CA ASP A 84 9.81 -8.57 0.88
C ASP A 84 8.89 -8.68 -0.35
N SER A 85 8.07 -9.71 -0.42
CA SER A 85 7.02 -9.78 -1.44
C SER A 85 5.97 -8.71 -1.21
N VAL A 86 5.47 -8.12 -2.30
CA VAL A 86 4.45 -7.09 -2.26
C VAL A 86 3.09 -7.72 -2.54
N TRP A 87 2.19 -7.59 -1.58
CA TRP A 87 0.82 -8.05 -1.71
C TRP A 87 -0.11 -6.86 -1.94
N THR A 88 -0.98 -6.98 -2.91
CA THR A 88 -1.97 -5.95 -3.22
C THR A 88 -3.37 -6.51 -3.21
N VAL A 89 -4.31 -5.68 -2.79
CA VAL A 89 -5.74 -5.96 -2.86
C VAL A 89 -6.35 -5.01 -3.88
N ASP A 90 -7.06 -5.57 -4.85
CA ASP A 90 -7.79 -4.80 -5.85
C ASP A 90 -9.29 -5.09 -5.69
N ASN A 91 -10.04 -4.11 -5.22
CA ASN A 91 -11.47 -4.25 -5.01
C ASN A 91 -12.29 -4.03 -6.29
N GLY A 92 -11.68 -3.55 -7.36
CA GLY A 92 -12.32 -3.39 -8.66
C GLY A 92 -12.43 -4.70 -9.43
N ASP A 93 -11.45 -5.59 -9.28
CA ASP A 93 -11.46 -6.91 -9.92
C ASP A 93 -11.57 -8.09 -8.96
N HIS A 94 -11.70 -7.82 -7.65
CA HIS A 94 -11.89 -8.84 -6.60
C HIS A 94 -10.70 -9.80 -6.44
N THR A 95 -9.47 -9.30 -6.60
CA THR A 95 -8.26 -10.12 -6.48
C THR A 95 -7.33 -9.65 -5.38
N VAL A 96 -6.57 -10.61 -4.85
CA VAL A 96 -5.36 -10.37 -4.08
C VAL A 96 -4.18 -10.89 -4.90
N ARG A 97 -3.15 -10.08 -5.10
CA ARG A 97 -2.01 -10.44 -5.91
C ARG A 97 -0.71 -10.32 -5.13
N LYS A 98 0.20 -11.24 -5.39
CA LYS A 98 1.56 -11.23 -4.87
C LYS A 98 2.52 -10.90 -6.00
N PHE A 99 3.44 -9.98 -5.71
CA PHE A 99 4.51 -9.58 -6.62
C PHE A 99 5.88 -9.70 -5.93
N SER A 100 6.93 -9.83 -6.72
CA SER A 100 8.28 -9.53 -6.25
C SER A 100 8.45 -8.02 -6.01
N PRO A 101 9.49 -7.59 -5.28
CA PRO A 101 9.74 -6.16 -5.05
C PRO A 101 9.85 -5.31 -6.31
N ASP A 102 10.28 -5.89 -7.42
CA ASP A 102 10.41 -5.24 -8.74
C ASP A 102 9.16 -5.36 -9.62
N GLY A 103 8.06 -5.88 -9.08
CA GLY A 103 6.77 -5.91 -9.75
C GLY A 103 6.49 -7.14 -10.62
N LYS A 104 7.30 -8.21 -10.52
CA LYS A 104 7.03 -9.46 -11.22
C LYS A 104 5.87 -10.20 -10.55
N PRO A 105 4.78 -10.55 -11.28
CA PRO A 105 3.68 -11.31 -10.73
C PRO A 105 4.12 -12.70 -10.26
N LEU A 106 3.76 -13.08 -9.04
CA LEU A 106 4.09 -14.37 -8.43
C LEU A 106 2.86 -15.23 -8.16
N MET A 107 1.72 -14.60 -7.78
CA MET A 107 0.49 -15.30 -7.45
C MET A 107 -0.71 -14.37 -7.62
N THR A 108 -1.85 -14.97 -7.94
CA THR A 108 -3.15 -14.29 -7.91
C THR A 108 -4.14 -15.18 -7.16
N LEU A 109 -4.80 -14.59 -6.17
CA LEU A 109 -5.93 -15.19 -5.46
C LEU A 109 -7.22 -14.52 -5.94
N GLY A 110 -8.24 -15.31 -6.20
CA GLY A 110 -9.46 -14.86 -6.84
C GLY A 110 -9.42 -14.94 -8.37
N ARG A 111 -10.52 -14.62 -8.99
CA ARG A 111 -10.66 -14.54 -10.46
C ARG A 111 -10.97 -13.10 -10.84
N PRO A 112 -10.17 -12.45 -11.68
CA PRO A 112 -10.41 -11.07 -12.06
C PRO A 112 -11.84 -10.85 -12.56
N GLY A 113 -12.52 -9.85 -12.00
CA GLY A 113 -13.90 -9.50 -12.34
C GLY A 113 -14.97 -10.45 -11.79
N GLN A 114 -14.61 -11.44 -10.99
CA GLN A 114 -15.56 -12.41 -10.42
C GLN A 114 -15.52 -12.36 -8.88
N PRO A 115 -16.48 -11.69 -8.25
CA PRO A 115 -16.59 -11.70 -6.79
C PRO A 115 -16.89 -13.12 -6.29
N SER A 116 -16.33 -13.46 -5.13
CA SER A 116 -16.59 -14.74 -4.50
C SER A 116 -18.02 -14.83 -3.99
N ASP A 117 -18.63 -16.03 -4.08
CA ASP A 117 -19.85 -16.32 -3.34
C ASP A 117 -19.52 -16.42 -1.85
N THR A 118 -20.13 -15.56 -1.05
CA THR A 118 -19.90 -15.50 0.39
C THR A 118 -20.70 -16.52 1.18
N GLY A 119 -21.53 -17.34 0.50
CA GLY A 119 -22.45 -18.26 1.16
C GLY A 119 -23.57 -17.58 1.96
N ARG A 120 -23.70 -16.27 1.88
CA ARG A 120 -24.83 -15.55 2.49
C ARG A 120 -26.07 -15.70 1.61
N ALA A 121 -27.12 -16.31 2.16
CA ALA A 121 -28.42 -16.50 1.48
C ALA A 121 -29.08 -15.20 0.99
N LYS A 122 -28.58 -14.04 1.38
CA LYS A 122 -29.00 -12.68 0.96
C LYS A 122 -27.81 -11.73 0.78
N GLY A 123 -26.61 -12.24 0.74
CA GLY A 123 -25.44 -11.42 0.56
C GLY A 123 -25.21 -11.14 -0.90
N GLY A 124 -25.02 -9.90 -1.25
CA GLY A 124 -24.30 -9.57 -2.45
C GLY A 124 -22.88 -10.18 -2.40
N PRO A 125 -22.13 -10.09 -3.49
CA PRO A 125 -20.77 -10.63 -3.55
C PRO A 125 -19.92 -10.08 -2.41
N PHE A 126 -19.04 -10.92 -1.88
CA PHE A 126 -18.02 -10.47 -0.95
C PHE A 126 -17.11 -9.53 -1.70
N VAL A 127 -17.15 -8.28 -1.35
CA VAL A 127 -16.21 -7.29 -1.84
C VAL A 127 -15.00 -7.38 -0.92
N VAL A 128 -13.86 -7.77 -1.46
CA VAL A 128 -12.59 -7.68 -0.75
C VAL A 128 -12.26 -6.19 -0.68
N HIS A 129 -12.36 -5.64 0.52
CA HIS A 129 -11.96 -4.25 0.80
C HIS A 129 -10.51 -4.20 1.24
#